data_2f584c0557b09adc8c8fccf77a3a88cb
#
_entry.id   2f584c0557b09adc8c8fccf77a3a88cb
#
_cell.length_a   1.000
_cell.length_b   1.000
_cell.length_c   1.000
_cell.angle_alpha   90.00
_cell.angle_beta   90.00
_cell.angle_gamma   90.00
#
_symmetry.space_group_name_H-M   'P 1'
#
loop_
_entity.id
_entity.type
_entity.pdbx_description
1 polymer ?
#
loop_
_entity_poly.entity_id
_entity_poly.type
_entity_poly.pdbx_seq_one_letter_code
_entity_poly.pdbx_strand_id
1 'polypeptide(L)'
;MFNNTETGFIMTFKNGYSISVQWGPGQYCANRSASVFTGFEPFVSSTAEIAAMRPNGSYLHLSENDDVAGWVLADEVAGYIATLSGPNPEDACHQISAWVSSGLEDHYQRRTVSHTTYFAGRSQESTELL
;
A
#
# COMPACT_ATOMS: atom_id res chain seq x y z
N MET A 1 -2.25 -15.02 -10.60
CA MET A 1 -3.14 -15.68 -9.62
C MET A 1 -3.52 -14.66 -8.54
N PHE A 2 -4.76 -14.71 -8.12
CA PHE A 2 -5.26 -13.84 -7.05
C PHE A 2 -5.65 -14.68 -5.87
N ASN A 3 -5.24 -14.25 -4.68
CA ASN A 3 -5.72 -14.82 -3.41
C ASN A 3 -6.35 -13.74 -2.58
N ASN A 4 -7.53 -14.01 -2.08
CA ASN A 4 -8.25 -13.12 -1.19
C ASN A 4 -7.73 -13.28 0.24
N THR A 5 -7.64 -12.19 0.98
CA THR A 5 -7.29 -12.20 2.40
C THR A 5 -8.38 -11.45 3.16
N GLU A 6 -8.35 -11.51 4.50
CA GLU A 6 -9.31 -10.75 5.31
C GLU A 6 -9.20 -9.24 5.12
N THR A 7 -8.00 -8.76 4.81
CA THR A 7 -7.72 -7.32 4.75
C THR A 7 -7.21 -6.86 3.40
N GLY A 8 -7.32 -7.69 2.36
CA GLY A 8 -6.86 -7.31 1.03
C GLY A 8 -6.68 -8.48 0.10
N PHE A 9 -5.57 -8.50 -0.62
CA PHE A 9 -5.31 -9.56 -1.58
C PHE A 9 -3.82 -9.78 -1.78
N ILE A 10 -3.50 -10.92 -2.38
CA ILE A 10 -2.16 -11.25 -2.85
C ILE A 10 -2.26 -11.56 -4.34
N MET A 11 -1.41 -10.95 -5.15
CA MET A 11 -1.26 -11.26 -6.57
C MET A 11 0.06 -11.98 -6.79
N THR A 12 0.01 -13.11 -7.47
CA THR A 12 1.21 -13.83 -7.90
C THR A 12 1.33 -13.74 -9.41
N PHE A 13 2.47 -13.26 -9.88
CA PHE A 13 2.73 -13.00 -11.29
C PHE A 13 3.33 -14.23 -11.99
N LYS A 14 3.31 -14.19 -13.30
CA LYS A 14 3.83 -15.29 -14.12
C LYS A 14 5.32 -15.59 -13.84
N ASN A 15 6.08 -14.56 -13.48
CA ASN A 15 7.50 -14.70 -13.12
C ASN A 15 7.74 -15.30 -11.74
N GLY A 16 6.66 -15.56 -10.97
CA GLY A 16 6.75 -16.14 -9.63
C GLY A 16 6.84 -15.12 -8.50
N TYR A 17 7.06 -13.86 -8.80
CA TYR A 17 6.99 -12.79 -7.79
C TYR A 17 5.55 -12.56 -7.38
N SER A 18 5.37 -12.04 -6.17
CA SER A 18 4.03 -11.73 -5.67
C SER A 18 4.04 -10.44 -4.86
N ILE A 19 2.87 -9.84 -4.75
CA ILE A 19 2.63 -8.67 -3.93
C ILE A 19 1.44 -8.92 -3.03
N SER A 20 1.58 -8.54 -1.76
CA SER A 20 0.50 -8.49 -0.79
C SER A 20 0.07 -7.04 -0.65
N VAL A 21 -1.22 -6.77 -0.78
CA VAL A 21 -1.79 -5.43 -0.64
C VAL A 21 -2.87 -5.53 0.44
N GLN A 22 -2.64 -4.87 1.57
CA GLN A 22 -3.50 -4.97 2.73
C GLN A 22 -3.91 -3.58 3.21
N TRP A 23 -5.15 -3.45 3.67
CA TRP A 23 -5.64 -2.22 4.28
C TRP A 23 -6.68 -2.58 5.33
N GLY A 24 -6.99 -1.62 6.20
CA GLY A 24 -7.97 -1.85 7.25
C GLY A 24 -7.35 -1.82 8.63
N PRO A 25 -8.13 -2.17 9.64
CA PRO A 25 -7.68 -2.13 11.04
C PRO A 25 -6.43 -2.96 11.25
N GLY A 26 -5.43 -2.35 11.88
CA GLY A 26 -4.18 -3.02 12.19
C GLY A 26 -3.12 -2.96 11.10
N GLN A 27 -3.48 -2.59 9.88
CA GLN A 27 -2.52 -2.46 8.77
C GLN A 27 -1.89 -1.07 8.76
N TYR A 28 -0.69 -0.94 8.19
CA TYR A 28 -0.02 0.36 8.07
C TYR A 28 -0.61 1.14 6.90
N CYS A 29 -1.78 1.75 7.13
CA CYS A 29 -2.56 2.44 6.12
C CYS A 29 -3.49 3.48 6.75
N ALA A 30 -4.20 4.23 5.92
CA ALA A 30 -5.03 5.37 6.34
C ALA A 30 -6.11 4.97 7.33
N ASN A 31 -6.74 3.81 7.17
CA ASN A 31 -7.80 3.37 8.07
C ASN A 31 -7.32 2.36 9.13
N ARG A 32 -6.05 2.46 9.52
CA ARG A 32 -5.44 1.56 10.51
C ARG A 32 -6.24 1.44 11.80
N SER A 33 -6.84 2.56 12.24
CA SER A 33 -7.61 2.63 13.48
C SER A 33 -9.11 2.52 13.27
N ALA A 34 -9.54 2.09 12.08
CA ALA A 34 -10.96 1.98 11.78
C ALA A 34 -11.61 0.92 12.69
N SER A 35 -12.79 1.27 13.21
CA SER A 35 -13.61 0.38 14.02
C SER A 35 -15.02 0.93 14.08
N VAL A 36 -15.95 0.13 14.60
CA VAL A 36 -17.31 0.59 14.82
C VAL A 36 -17.39 1.73 15.81
N PHE A 37 -16.41 1.83 16.72
CA PHE A 37 -16.36 2.90 17.73
C PHE A 37 -15.81 4.19 17.20
N THR A 38 -14.97 4.16 16.16
CA THR A 38 -14.41 5.36 15.56
C THR A 38 -15.28 5.91 14.43
N GLY A 39 -16.21 5.12 13.94
CA GLY A 39 -17.05 5.49 12.80
C GLY A 39 -16.31 5.47 11.45
N PHE A 40 -15.06 5.01 11.40
CA PHE A 40 -14.34 4.89 10.15
C PHE A 40 -14.73 3.61 9.40
N GLU A 41 -14.77 3.72 8.08
CA GLU A 41 -15.06 2.61 7.19
C GLU A 41 -13.87 1.62 7.17
N PRO A 42 -14.04 0.36 7.59
CA PRO A 42 -12.92 -0.59 7.67
C PRO A 42 -12.51 -1.19 6.32
N PHE A 43 -13.35 -1.06 5.29
CA PHE A 43 -13.12 -1.72 4.00
C PHE A 43 -12.56 -0.78 2.93
N VAL A 44 -12.49 0.51 3.21
CA VAL A 44 -12.05 1.52 2.25
C VAL A 44 -10.92 2.32 2.86
N SER A 45 -9.84 2.49 2.11
CA SER A 45 -8.67 3.24 2.56
C SER A 45 -8.03 3.96 1.38
N SER A 46 -7.54 5.15 1.62
CA SER A 46 -6.79 5.90 0.60
C SER A 46 -5.39 5.36 0.38
N THR A 47 -4.87 4.58 1.32
CA THR A 47 -3.54 3.98 1.24
C THR A 47 -3.59 2.54 1.68
N ALA A 48 -2.53 1.79 1.36
CA ALA A 48 -2.41 0.39 1.74
C ALA A 48 -1.02 0.08 2.27
N GLU A 49 -0.91 -1.05 2.96
CA GLU A 49 0.36 -1.64 3.35
C GLU A 49 0.71 -2.70 2.31
N ILE A 50 1.93 -2.67 1.81
CA ILE A 50 2.37 -3.65 0.81
C ILE A 50 3.60 -4.41 1.26
N ALA A 51 3.70 -5.64 0.79
CA ALA A 51 4.89 -6.49 0.90
C ALA A 51 5.07 -7.23 -0.42
N ALA A 52 6.30 -7.49 -0.80
CA ALA A 52 6.61 -8.22 -2.02
C ALA A 52 7.47 -9.43 -1.72
N MET A 53 7.24 -10.50 -2.44
CA MET A 53 7.94 -11.77 -2.23
C MET A 53 8.55 -12.27 -3.53
N ARG A 54 9.74 -12.84 -3.42
CA ARG A 54 10.40 -13.54 -4.50
C ARG A 54 9.77 -14.92 -4.73
N PRO A 55 10.05 -15.56 -5.86
CA PRO A 55 9.56 -16.93 -6.11
C PRO A 55 9.93 -17.94 -5.04
N ASN A 56 11.06 -17.73 -4.35
CA ASN A 56 11.51 -18.63 -3.28
C ASN A 56 10.85 -18.35 -1.93
N GLY A 57 9.93 -17.37 -1.87
CA GLY A 57 9.22 -17.01 -0.65
C GLY A 57 9.91 -15.96 0.21
N SER A 58 11.11 -15.53 -0.14
CA SER A 58 11.79 -14.48 0.61
C SER A 58 11.21 -13.11 0.26
N TYR A 59 11.24 -12.20 1.22
CA TYR A 59 10.71 -10.83 1.03
C TYR A 59 11.73 -9.93 0.36
N LEU A 60 11.23 -9.00 -0.45
CA LEU A 60 12.02 -7.85 -0.88
C LEU A 60 11.97 -6.78 0.20
N HIS A 61 13.07 -6.03 0.35
CA HIS A 61 13.09 -4.86 1.22
C HIS A 61 12.45 -3.69 0.46
N LEU A 62 11.24 -3.30 0.85
CA LEU A 62 10.51 -2.20 0.21
C LEU A 62 10.73 -0.88 0.94
N SER A 63 11.18 -0.91 2.17
CA SER A 63 11.57 0.27 2.93
C SER A 63 12.93 0.03 3.57
N GLU A 64 13.54 1.08 4.09
CA GLU A 64 14.95 1.05 4.51
C GLU A 64 15.26 -0.06 5.52
N ASN A 65 14.37 -0.33 6.45
CA ASN A 65 14.61 -1.29 7.54
C ASN A 65 13.49 -2.33 7.65
N ASP A 66 12.66 -2.50 6.61
CA ASP A 66 11.51 -3.36 6.71
C ASP A 66 11.17 -3.98 5.36
N ASP A 67 10.56 -5.15 5.41
CA ASP A 67 10.02 -5.84 4.25
C ASP A 67 8.66 -5.27 3.83
N VAL A 68 8.10 -4.37 4.63
CA VAL A 68 6.76 -3.81 4.44
C VAL A 68 6.87 -2.32 4.17
N ALA A 69 6.08 -1.82 3.22
CA ALA A 69 5.91 -0.39 2.99
C ALA A 69 4.48 -0.01 3.37
N GLY A 70 4.35 0.98 4.25
CA GLY A 70 3.06 1.46 4.70
C GLY A 70 2.62 2.73 4.00
N TRP A 71 1.32 3.03 4.09
CA TRP A 71 0.72 4.26 3.57
C TRP A 71 1.02 4.51 2.09
N VAL A 72 0.94 3.46 1.29
CA VAL A 72 1.24 3.49 -0.14
C VAL A 72 -0.04 3.84 -0.89
N LEU A 73 0.02 4.83 -1.76
CA LEU A 73 -1.12 5.26 -2.57
C LEU A 73 -1.44 4.23 -3.65
N ALA A 74 -2.68 4.21 -4.11
CA ALA A 74 -3.11 3.28 -5.15
C ALA A 74 -2.25 3.36 -6.42
N ASP A 75 -1.90 4.56 -6.85
CA ASP A 75 -1.04 4.76 -8.02
C ASP A 75 0.35 4.18 -7.82
N GLU A 76 0.87 4.28 -6.61
CA GLU A 76 2.16 3.69 -6.26
C GLU A 76 2.09 2.16 -6.21
N VAL A 77 0.99 1.62 -5.69
CA VAL A 77 0.74 0.17 -5.72
C VAL A 77 0.74 -0.33 -7.16
N ALA A 78 0.09 0.40 -8.06
CA ALA A 78 0.10 0.05 -9.49
C ALA A 78 1.52 0.04 -10.05
N GLY A 79 2.36 0.99 -9.64
CA GLY A 79 3.78 1.04 -10.01
C GLY A 79 4.56 -0.17 -9.51
N TYR A 80 4.35 -0.58 -8.27
CA TYR A 80 4.96 -1.79 -7.72
C TYR A 80 4.53 -3.03 -8.50
N ILE A 81 3.24 -3.14 -8.81
CA ILE A 81 2.71 -4.26 -9.58
C ILE A 81 3.39 -4.33 -10.95
N ALA A 82 3.53 -3.19 -11.63
CA ALA A 82 4.17 -3.12 -12.93
C ALA A 82 5.63 -3.57 -12.86
N THR A 83 6.37 -3.11 -11.86
CA THR A 83 7.78 -3.48 -11.69
C THR A 83 7.94 -4.96 -11.36
N LEU A 84 7.16 -5.44 -10.39
CA LEU A 84 7.26 -6.84 -9.94
C LEU A 84 6.85 -7.84 -11.03
N SER A 85 5.90 -7.48 -11.87
CA SER A 85 5.45 -8.35 -12.97
C SER A 85 6.29 -8.17 -14.24
N GLY A 86 7.22 -7.24 -14.24
CA GLY A 86 8.04 -6.90 -15.40
C GLY A 86 9.38 -7.63 -15.46
N PRO A 87 10.30 -7.17 -16.33
CA PRO A 87 11.57 -7.84 -16.55
C PRO A 87 12.59 -7.67 -15.43
N ASN A 88 12.43 -6.65 -14.57
CA ASN A 88 13.39 -6.36 -13.49
C ASN A 88 12.67 -6.20 -12.16
N PRO A 89 12.07 -7.28 -11.63
CA PRO A 89 11.25 -7.18 -10.41
C PRO A 89 12.02 -6.73 -9.17
N GLU A 90 13.33 -6.99 -9.09
CA GLU A 90 14.14 -6.55 -7.96
C GLU A 90 14.27 -5.02 -7.88
N ASP A 91 13.98 -4.31 -8.95
CA ASP A 91 13.99 -2.84 -8.93
C ASP A 91 12.92 -2.26 -8.00
N ALA A 92 11.93 -3.06 -7.61
CA ALA A 92 10.93 -2.64 -6.64
C ALA A 92 11.54 -2.22 -5.30
N CYS A 93 12.70 -2.76 -4.95
CA CYS A 93 13.41 -2.39 -3.72
C CYS A 93 13.80 -0.91 -3.65
N HIS A 94 13.83 -0.22 -4.78
CA HIS A 94 14.29 1.17 -4.83
C HIS A 94 13.16 2.17 -5.00
N GLN A 95 11.93 1.72 -5.22
CA GLN A 95 10.82 2.62 -5.54
C GLN A 95 10.44 3.50 -4.36
N ILE A 96 10.32 2.92 -3.17
CA ILE A 96 9.93 3.71 -1.99
C ILE A 96 10.96 4.78 -1.66
N SER A 97 12.25 4.49 -1.85
CA SER A 97 13.30 5.47 -1.60
C SER A 97 13.22 6.65 -2.55
N ALA A 98 12.90 6.40 -3.82
CA ALA A 98 12.72 7.46 -4.81
C ALA A 98 11.51 8.34 -4.46
N TRP A 99 10.41 7.72 -4.03
CA TRP A 99 9.22 8.49 -3.63
C TRP A 99 9.48 9.33 -2.40
N VAL A 100 10.13 8.77 -1.40
CA VAL A 100 10.47 9.48 -0.17
C VAL A 100 11.43 10.62 -0.47
N SER A 101 12.42 10.40 -1.35
CA SER A 101 13.38 11.44 -1.71
C SER A 101 12.74 12.60 -2.45
N SER A 102 11.71 12.33 -3.25
CA SER A 102 11.02 13.36 -4.02
C SER A 102 9.85 14.00 -3.29
N GLY A 103 9.38 13.38 -2.19
CA GLY A 103 8.19 13.85 -1.49
C GLY A 103 8.11 13.39 -0.04
N LEU A 104 9.20 13.56 0.72
CA LEU A 104 9.24 13.14 2.12
C LEU A 104 8.11 13.78 2.94
N GLU A 105 7.87 15.06 2.74
CA GLU A 105 6.82 15.77 3.44
C GLU A 105 5.45 15.23 3.07
N ASP A 106 5.25 14.91 1.80
CA ASP A 106 4.02 14.27 1.34
C ASP A 106 3.81 12.92 2.01
N HIS A 107 4.88 12.15 2.20
CA HIS A 107 4.79 10.88 2.91
C HIS A 107 4.31 11.07 4.35
N TYR A 108 4.82 12.08 5.05
CA TYR A 108 4.33 12.41 6.39
C TYR A 108 2.87 12.81 6.39
N GLN A 109 2.45 13.59 5.42
CA GLN A 109 1.06 14.01 5.28
C GLN A 109 0.13 12.80 5.14
N ARG A 110 0.52 11.81 4.35
CA ARG A 110 -0.26 10.57 4.20
C ARG A 110 -0.47 9.86 5.51
N ARG A 111 0.54 9.85 6.38
CA ARG A 111 0.50 9.14 7.65
C ARG A 111 -0.32 9.89 8.70
N THR A 112 -0.29 11.21 8.67
CA THR A 112 -0.84 12.02 9.76
C THR A 112 -2.25 12.52 9.51
N VAL A 113 -2.63 12.74 8.25
CA VAL A 113 -3.94 13.33 7.92
C VAL A 113 -4.82 12.43 7.07
N SER A 114 -4.37 11.24 6.72
CA SER A 114 -5.03 10.41 5.72
C SER A 114 -6.47 10.04 6.07
N HIS A 115 -6.76 9.71 7.33
CA HIS A 115 -8.14 9.38 7.73
C HIS A 115 -9.08 10.56 7.52
N THR A 116 -8.72 11.70 8.07
CA THR A 116 -9.54 12.91 7.97
C THR A 116 -9.76 13.29 6.51
N THR A 117 -8.69 13.31 5.75
CA THR A 117 -8.75 13.64 4.32
C THR A 117 -9.63 12.65 3.56
N TYR A 118 -9.47 11.36 3.85
CA TYR A 118 -10.25 10.32 3.22
C TYR A 118 -11.74 10.54 3.44
N PHE A 119 -12.16 10.70 4.68
CA PHE A 119 -13.58 10.86 4.99
C PHE A 119 -14.15 12.17 4.47
N ALA A 120 -13.39 13.25 4.49
CA ALA A 120 -13.81 14.51 3.90
C ALA A 120 -14.04 14.35 2.40
N GLY A 121 -13.09 13.72 1.70
CA GLY A 121 -13.23 13.46 0.27
C GLY A 121 -14.41 12.55 -0.04
N ARG A 122 -14.59 11.50 0.75
CA ARG A 122 -15.68 10.57 0.58
C ARG A 122 -17.04 11.24 0.70
N SER A 123 -17.21 12.13 1.67
CA SER A 123 -18.47 12.85 1.83
C SER A 123 -18.73 13.83 0.69
N GLN A 124 -17.74 14.14 -0.11
CA GLN A 124 -17.81 15.02 -1.27
C GLN A 124 -17.68 14.26 -2.59
N GLU A 125 -18.06 12.99 -2.63
CA GLU A 125 -17.93 12.10 -3.79
C GLU A 125 -16.54 11.49 -3.92
N SER A 126 -15.66 11.74 -3.01
CA SER A 126 -14.41 11.02 -2.76
C SER A 126 -13.39 10.90 -3.90
N THR A 127 -13.62 11.47 -5.06
CA THR A 127 -12.69 11.37 -6.20
C THR A 127 -11.37 12.09 -5.95
N GLU A 128 -11.35 13.00 -5.02
CA GLU A 128 -10.17 13.76 -4.64
C GLU A 128 -9.24 13.00 -3.70
N LEU A 129 -9.59 11.80 -3.32
CA LEU A 129 -8.82 11.03 -2.35
C LEU A 129 -7.50 10.51 -2.89
N LEU A 130 -7.35 10.51 -4.17
CA LEU A 130 -6.18 9.96 -4.83
C LEU A 130 -5.16 11.02 -5.28
#